data_d744cbeee6aa7bd343a33ab657cbcb94
#
_entry.id   d744cbeee6aa7bd343a33ab657cbcb94
#
_cell.length_a   1.000
_cell.length_b   1.000
_cell.length_c   1.000
_cell.angle_alpha   90.00
_cell.angle_beta   90.00
_cell.angle_gamma   90.00
#
_symmetry.space_group_name_H-M   'P 1'
#
loop_
_entity.id
_entity.type
_entity.pdbx_description
1 polymer ?
#
loop_
_entity_poly.entity_id
_entity_poly.type
_entity_poly.pdbx_seq_one_letter_code
_entity_poly.pdbx_strand_id
1 'polypeptide(L)'
;IATNQHGEKDLKSIVYQLISEKEGFGFNWDKAANRAAKEQVICQREGVAIFYANDVDNFPSILLEISDPPVVLFGRGVWNNKKVPLSVIGSRKMTNYGKHQCRHFVEDLSQFPINIISGLAMGIDTVAHQTAVDCGASTQAFLAGGLGHISPKRNTLLAQQIIDSGGGYFTE
;
A
#
# COMPACT_ATOMS: atom_id res chain seq x y z
N ILE A 1 13.99 -20.90 2.33
CA ILE A 1 12.60 -21.19 1.94
C ILE A 1 12.71 -22.13 0.75
N ALA A 2 12.44 -23.42 0.96
CA ALA A 2 12.43 -24.40 -0.12
C ALA A 2 11.20 -24.14 -0.98
N THR A 3 11.39 -23.52 -2.13
CA THR A 3 10.36 -23.42 -3.16
C THR A 3 10.03 -24.82 -3.65
N ASN A 4 8.81 -25.23 -3.40
CA ASN A 4 8.29 -26.54 -3.75
C ASN A 4 8.18 -26.59 -5.28
N GLN A 5 9.15 -27.22 -5.97
CA GLN A 5 9.20 -27.31 -7.45
C GLN A 5 7.93 -27.93 -8.06
N HIS A 6 7.15 -28.68 -7.27
CA HIS A 6 5.86 -29.23 -7.69
C HIS A 6 4.76 -28.18 -7.79
N GLY A 7 4.71 -27.19 -6.87
CA GLY A 7 3.71 -26.14 -6.90
C GLY A 7 3.87 -25.15 -8.07
N GLU A 8 5.12 -24.93 -8.49
CA GLU A 8 5.41 -24.01 -9.60
C GLU A 8 5.01 -24.59 -10.98
N LYS A 9 5.20 -25.91 -11.17
CA LYS A 9 4.72 -26.62 -12.37
C LYS A 9 3.20 -26.66 -12.44
N ASP A 10 2.53 -26.82 -11.33
CA ASP A 10 1.07 -26.91 -11.26
C ASP A 10 0.43 -25.54 -11.53
N LEU A 11 0.98 -24.49 -10.95
CA LEU A 11 0.53 -23.10 -11.20
C LEU A 11 0.71 -22.69 -12.68
N LYS A 12 1.84 -23.02 -13.30
CA LYS A 12 2.05 -22.79 -14.73
C LYS A 12 1.00 -23.50 -15.58
N SER A 13 0.75 -24.75 -15.29
CA SER A 13 -0.24 -25.57 -15.99
C SER A 13 -1.64 -25.00 -15.89
N ILE A 14 -2.05 -24.60 -14.67
CA ILE A 14 -3.35 -23.99 -14.41
C ILE A 14 -3.49 -22.65 -15.15
N VAL A 15 -2.49 -21.78 -15.07
CA VAL A 15 -2.49 -20.49 -15.76
C VAL A 15 -2.52 -20.66 -17.27
N TYR A 16 -1.74 -21.58 -17.83
CA TYR A 16 -1.79 -21.88 -19.26
C TYR A 16 -3.16 -22.43 -19.69
N GLN A 17 -3.78 -23.29 -18.88
CA GLN A 17 -5.09 -23.82 -19.17
C GLN A 17 -6.17 -22.73 -19.16
N LEU A 18 -6.19 -21.87 -18.14
CA LEU A 18 -7.12 -20.74 -18.02
C LEU A 18 -6.97 -19.70 -19.16
N ILE A 19 -5.76 -19.52 -19.66
CA ILE A 19 -5.48 -18.55 -20.74
C ILE A 19 -5.74 -19.14 -22.11
N SER A 20 -5.46 -20.45 -22.32
CA SER A 20 -5.74 -21.13 -23.57
C SER A 20 -7.24 -21.28 -23.86
N GLU A 21 -8.08 -21.28 -22.84
CA GLU A 21 -9.53 -21.28 -22.97
C GLU A 21 -10.13 -19.92 -23.38
N LYS A 22 -9.36 -18.83 -23.27
CA LYS A 22 -9.74 -17.48 -23.78
C LYS A 22 -9.01 -17.21 -25.09
N GLU A 23 -9.68 -17.47 -26.20
CA GLU A 23 -9.17 -17.16 -27.54
C GLU A 23 -8.65 -15.70 -27.62
N GLY A 24 -7.38 -15.53 -27.97
CA GLY A 24 -6.76 -14.23 -28.26
C GLY A 24 -5.81 -13.66 -27.20
N PHE A 25 -5.62 -14.28 -26.05
CA PHE A 25 -4.67 -13.81 -25.05
C PHE A 25 -3.33 -14.57 -25.16
N GLY A 26 -2.40 -14.03 -25.97
CA GLY A 26 -1.03 -14.53 -26.05
C GLY A 26 -0.22 -14.24 -24.79
N PHE A 27 -0.45 -14.98 -23.70
CA PHE A 27 0.35 -14.84 -22.48
C PHE A 27 1.69 -15.58 -22.61
N ASN A 28 2.78 -14.88 -22.39
CA ASN A 28 4.12 -15.44 -22.40
C ASN A 28 4.66 -15.50 -20.97
N TRP A 29 4.66 -16.70 -20.38
CA TRP A 29 5.12 -16.95 -19.02
C TRP A 29 6.56 -16.53 -18.79
N ASP A 30 7.47 -16.88 -19.69
CA ASP A 30 8.90 -16.59 -19.54
C ASP A 30 9.16 -15.08 -19.58
N LYS A 31 8.43 -14.36 -20.42
CA LYS A 31 8.47 -12.89 -20.46
C LYS A 31 7.93 -12.29 -19.13
N ALA A 32 6.85 -12.83 -18.60
CA ALA A 32 6.27 -12.39 -17.34
C ALA A 32 7.20 -12.68 -16.15
N ALA A 33 7.76 -13.88 -16.07
CA ALA A 33 8.71 -14.27 -15.03
C ALA A 33 10.00 -13.41 -15.07
N ASN A 34 10.55 -13.17 -16.26
CA ASN A 34 11.71 -12.30 -16.43
C ASN A 34 11.42 -10.84 -16.01
N ARG A 35 10.20 -10.36 -16.28
CA ARG A 35 9.77 -9.02 -15.84
C ARG A 35 9.64 -8.96 -14.32
N ALA A 36 8.99 -9.94 -13.69
CA ALA A 36 8.87 -10.03 -12.25
C ALA A 36 10.23 -10.11 -11.54
N ALA A 37 11.18 -10.91 -12.08
CA ALA A 37 12.53 -10.99 -11.54
C ALA A 37 13.27 -9.63 -11.59
N LYS A 38 13.13 -8.90 -12.69
CA LYS A 38 13.71 -7.55 -12.82
C LYS A 38 13.09 -6.58 -11.81
N GLU A 39 11.78 -6.64 -11.63
CA GLU A 39 11.05 -5.81 -10.67
C GLU A 39 11.54 -6.08 -9.24
N GLN A 40 11.70 -7.35 -8.86
CA GLN A 40 12.25 -7.74 -7.55
C GLN A 40 13.64 -7.15 -7.31
N VAL A 41 14.52 -7.18 -8.30
CA VAL A 41 15.86 -6.60 -8.20
C VAL A 41 15.79 -5.08 -8.00
N ILE A 42 14.90 -4.41 -8.73
CA ILE A 42 14.68 -2.96 -8.58
C ILE A 42 14.15 -2.65 -7.18
N CYS A 43 13.13 -3.38 -6.71
CA CYS A 43 12.57 -3.21 -5.38
C CYS A 43 13.63 -3.38 -4.29
N GLN A 44 14.45 -4.42 -4.40
CA GLN A 44 15.53 -4.66 -3.44
C GLN A 44 16.56 -3.52 -3.42
N ARG A 45 16.97 -3.04 -4.60
CA ARG A 45 17.92 -1.92 -4.72
C ARG A 45 17.35 -0.63 -4.14
N GLU A 46 16.08 -0.36 -4.38
CA GLU A 46 15.39 0.87 -3.95
C GLU A 46 14.83 0.79 -2.52
N GLY A 47 15.02 -0.32 -1.81
CA GLY A 47 14.49 -0.51 -0.46
C GLY A 47 12.96 -0.56 -0.41
N VAL A 48 12.34 -1.11 -1.46
CA VAL A 48 10.90 -1.34 -1.55
C VAL A 48 10.59 -2.76 -1.14
N ALA A 49 9.70 -2.93 -0.18
CA ALA A 49 9.16 -4.24 0.19
C ALA A 49 8.03 -4.66 -0.76
N ILE A 50 7.90 -5.96 -0.99
CA ILE A 50 6.82 -6.55 -1.77
C ILE A 50 5.97 -7.38 -0.80
N PHE A 51 4.69 -7.07 -0.73
CA PHE A 51 3.72 -7.75 0.11
C PHE A 51 2.80 -8.59 -0.78
N TYR A 52 2.71 -9.87 -0.50
CA TYR A 52 1.90 -10.81 -1.26
C TYR A 52 0.61 -11.13 -0.51
N ALA A 53 -0.52 -11.22 -1.22
CA ALA A 53 -1.84 -11.49 -0.64
C ALA A 53 -1.94 -12.80 0.15
N ASN A 54 -1.05 -13.76 -0.12
CA ASN A 54 -0.95 -15.03 0.63
C ASN A 54 -0.08 -14.94 1.90
N ASP A 55 0.57 -13.82 2.16
CA ASP A 55 1.32 -13.55 3.39
C ASP A 55 0.40 -12.82 4.39
N VAL A 56 -0.42 -13.59 5.09
CA VAL A 56 -1.46 -13.07 5.99
C VAL A 56 -0.92 -12.26 7.18
N ASP A 57 0.33 -12.43 7.53
CA ASP A 57 0.95 -11.73 8.65
C ASP A 57 1.40 -10.30 8.26
N ASN A 58 1.83 -10.12 7.03
CA ASN A 58 2.40 -8.87 6.53
C ASN A 58 1.49 -8.10 5.56
N PHE A 59 0.53 -8.79 4.91
CA PHE A 59 -0.41 -8.16 3.99
C PHE A 59 -1.60 -7.53 4.73
N PRO A 60 -2.12 -6.38 4.29
CA PRO A 60 -3.33 -5.78 4.85
C PRO A 60 -4.56 -6.68 4.64
N SER A 61 -4.91 -7.51 5.63
CA SER A 61 -5.98 -8.51 5.50
C SER A 61 -7.33 -7.92 5.08
N ILE A 62 -7.61 -6.68 5.49
CA ILE A 62 -8.85 -5.98 5.11
C ILE A 62 -8.98 -5.75 3.58
N LEU A 63 -7.87 -5.69 2.85
CA LEU A 63 -7.89 -5.58 1.40
C LEU A 63 -8.34 -6.87 0.70
N LEU A 64 -8.29 -8.01 1.39
CA LEU A 64 -8.79 -9.28 0.86
C LEU A 64 -10.33 -9.36 0.88
N GLU A 65 -11.00 -8.44 1.58
CA GLU A 65 -12.46 -8.39 1.69
C GLU A 65 -13.13 -7.58 0.56
N ILE A 66 -12.35 -6.84 -0.24
CA ILE A 66 -12.91 -6.10 -1.37
C ILE A 66 -13.15 -7.00 -2.58
N SER A 67 -14.01 -6.57 -3.50
CA SER A 67 -14.42 -7.37 -4.67
C SER A 67 -13.29 -7.71 -5.65
N ASP A 68 -12.25 -6.88 -5.69
CA ASP A 68 -11.06 -7.04 -6.53
C ASP A 68 -9.82 -6.79 -5.69
N PRO A 69 -9.40 -7.78 -4.87
CA PRO A 69 -8.28 -7.61 -3.96
C PRO A 69 -6.95 -7.58 -4.71
N PRO A 70 -6.02 -6.67 -4.34
CA PRO A 70 -4.69 -6.67 -4.91
C PRO A 70 -3.94 -7.95 -4.54
N VAL A 71 -3.30 -8.57 -5.52
CA VAL A 71 -2.49 -9.79 -5.33
C VAL A 71 -1.12 -9.45 -4.75
N VAL A 72 -0.62 -8.25 -5.05
CA VAL A 72 0.69 -7.75 -4.64
C VAL A 72 0.56 -6.27 -4.30
N LEU A 73 1.22 -5.86 -3.23
CA LEU A 73 1.46 -4.45 -2.91
C LEU A 73 2.96 -4.19 -2.84
N PHE A 74 3.35 -3.03 -3.31
CA PHE A 74 4.69 -2.48 -3.14
C PHE A 74 4.65 -1.42 -2.05
N GLY A 75 5.66 -1.35 -1.19
CA GLY A 75 5.63 -0.36 -0.12
C GLY A 75 6.99 -0.05 0.49
N ARG A 76 7.02 1.04 1.22
CA ARG A 76 8.12 1.41 2.12
C ARG A 76 7.56 1.60 3.52
N GLY A 77 8.30 1.14 4.52
CA GLY A 77 7.85 1.13 5.90
C GLY A 77 7.10 -0.16 6.28
N VAL A 78 6.23 -0.10 7.27
CA VAL A 78 5.60 -1.26 7.88
C VAL A 78 4.07 -1.13 7.84
N TRP A 79 3.38 -2.21 7.49
CA TRP A 79 1.94 -2.31 7.70
C TRP A 79 1.65 -2.76 9.14
N ASN A 80 0.69 -2.11 9.79
CA ASN A 80 0.32 -2.42 11.17
C ASN A 80 -1.02 -3.15 11.24
N ASN A 81 -0.99 -4.47 11.24
CA ASN A 81 -2.18 -5.33 11.38
C ASN A 81 -2.81 -5.32 12.79
N LYS A 82 -2.14 -4.75 13.78
CA LYS A 82 -2.61 -4.77 15.19
C LYS A 82 -3.59 -3.63 15.53
N LYS A 83 -3.68 -2.63 14.65
CA LYS A 83 -4.55 -1.47 14.85
C LYS A 83 -5.69 -1.48 13.85
N VAL A 84 -6.84 -0.96 14.25
CA VAL A 84 -8.02 -0.85 13.39
C VAL A 84 -7.78 0.23 12.33
N PRO A 85 -7.77 -0.10 11.03
CA PRO A 85 -7.60 0.89 9.98
C PRO A 85 -8.84 1.77 9.85
N LEU A 86 -8.63 3.09 9.83
CA LEU A 86 -9.67 4.09 9.63
C LEU A 86 -9.27 5.05 8.52
N SER A 87 -10.03 5.07 7.44
CA SER A 87 -9.77 5.96 6.31
C SER A 87 -10.23 7.38 6.60
N VAL A 88 -9.32 8.35 6.44
CA VAL A 88 -9.59 9.80 6.51
C VAL A 88 -9.29 10.41 5.15
N ILE A 89 -10.32 10.74 4.41
CA ILE A 89 -10.22 11.28 3.03
C ILE A 89 -11.02 12.55 2.89
N GLY A 90 -10.64 13.41 1.95
CA GLY A 90 -11.40 14.63 1.71
C GLY A 90 -10.86 15.51 0.60
N SER A 91 -11.34 16.75 0.58
CA SER A 91 -11.03 17.71 -0.48
C SER A 91 -9.53 18.04 -0.56
N ARG A 92 -9.01 18.04 -1.78
CA ARG A 92 -7.67 18.60 -2.09
C ARG A 92 -7.59 20.10 -1.90
N LYS A 93 -8.75 20.79 -2.05
CA LYS A 93 -8.94 22.23 -1.78
C LYS A 93 -9.81 22.38 -0.53
N MET A 94 -9.24 22.03 0.61
CA MET A 94 -9.95 22.10 1.89
C MET A 94 -10.22 23.56 2.32
N THR A 95 -11.33 23.75 3.04
CA THR A 95 -11.61 25.00 3.77
C THR A 95 -10.84 25.02 5.09
N ASN A 96 -10.73 26.21 5.73
CA ASN A 96 -10.16 26.31 7.08
C ASN A 96 -10.98 25.49 8.08
N TYR A 97 -12.29 25.48 7.96
CA TYR A 97 -13.18 24.64 8.77
C TYR A 97 -12.85 23.15 8.61
N GLY A 98 -12.77 22.66 7.38
CA GLY A 98 -12.43 21.26 7.10
C GLY A 98 -11.05 20.87 7.65
N LYS A 99 -10.07 21.77 7.54
CA LYS A 99 -8.75 21.58 8.14
C LYS A 99 -8.82 21.42 9.65
N HIS A 100 -9.54 22.32 10.34
CA HIS A 100 -9.71 22.27 11.79
C HIS A 100 -10.43 21.01 12.24
N GLN A 101 -11.53 20.64 11.57
CA GLN A 101 -12.28 19.44 11.91
C GLN A 101 -11.46 18.17 11.71
N CYS A 102 -10.75 18.04 10.58
CA CYS A 102 -9.87 16.90 10.32
C CYS A 102 -8.81 16.75 11.41
N ARG A 103 -8.14 17.85 11.78
CA ARG A 103 -7.16 17.85 12.87
C ARG A 103 -7.79 17.38 14.18
N HIS A 104 -8.90 17.96 14.59
CA HIS A 104 -9.57 17.64 15.85
C HIS A 104 -9.99 16.15 15.90
N PHE A 105 -10.60 15.63 14.84
CA PHE A 105 -10.95 14.21 14.75
C PHE A 105 -9.74 13.30 14.87
N VAL A 106 -8.64 13.61 14.18
CA VAL A 106 -7.44 12.76 14.23
C VAL A 106 -6.76 12.84 15.59
N GLU A 107 -6.71 14.03 16.22
CA GLU A 107 -6.24 14.21 17.60
C GLU A 107 -7.03 13.34 18.59
N ASP A 108 -8.35 13.38 18.53
CA ASP A 108 -9.23 12.56 19.39
C ASP A 108 -9.03 11.05 19.13
N LEU A 109 -8.93 10.65 17.86
CA LEU A 109 -8.75 9.26 17.47
C LEU A 109 -7.35 8.73 17.81
N SER A 110 -6.36 9.59 17.98
CA SER A 110 -4.99 9.19 18.33
C SER A 110 -4.87 8.48 19.69
N GLN A 111 -5.88 8.65 20.56
CA GLN A 111 -5.96 8.02 21.87
C GLN A 111 -6.41 6.55 21.82
N PHE A 112 -6.84 6.08 20.65
CA PHE A 112 -7.34 4.72 20.46
C PHE A 112 -6.36 3.89 19.61
N PRO A 113 -6.46 2.56 19.60
CA PRO A 113 -5.63 1.68 18.78
C PRO A 113 -6.07 1.73 17.30
N ILE A 114 -6.09 2.92 16.73
CA ILE A 114 -6.51 3.20 15.36
C ILE A 114 -5.26 3.48 14.51
N ASN A 115 -5.33 3.04 13.26
CA ASN A 115 -4.36 3.34 12.22
C ASN A 115 -5.03 4.27 11.18
N ILE A 116 -4.58 5.51 11.10
CA ILE A 116 -5.12 6.47 10.14
C ILE A 116 -4.62 6.13 8.73
N ILE A 117 -5.55 5.86 7.83
CA ILE A 117 -5.27 5.54 6.43
C ILE A 117 -5.69 6.72 5.55
N SER A 118 -4.83 7.14 4.64
CA SER A 118 -5.16 8.17 3.66
C SER A 118 -4.31 8.04 2.39
N GLY A 119 -4.49 8.93 1.41
CA GLY A 119 -3.85 8.85 0.08
C GLY A 119 -2.61 9.74 -0.09
N LEU A 120 -2.13 10.40 0.96
CA LEU A 120 -1.01 11.36 0.93
C LEU A 120 -1.21 12.51 -0.09
N ALA A 121 -2.44 12.76 -0.54
CA ALA A 121 -2.79 13.84 -1.44
C ALA A 121 -2.75 15.21 -0.75
N MET A 122 -2.93 16.28 -1.53
CA MET A 122 -3.12 17.62 -0.96
C MET A 122 -4.42 17.71 -0.16
N GLY A 123 -4.47 18.64 0.79
CA GLY A 123 -5.68 18.96 1.53
C GLY A 123 -5.89 18.05 2.74
N ILE A 124 -7.05 17.46 2.87
CA ILE A 124 -7.43 16.66 4.04
C ILE A 124 -6.48 15.51 4.31
N ASP A 125 -6.03 14.80 3.28
CA ASP A 125 -5.09 13.68 3.43
C ASP A 125 -3.78 14.16 4.10
N THR A 126 -3.22 15.28 3.63
CA THR A 126 -2.03 15.87 4.23
C THR A 126 -2.26 16.22 5.71
N VAL A 127 -3.42 16.82 6.04
CA VAL A 127 -3.75 17.19 7.43
C VAL A 127 -3.88 15.95 8.29
N ALA A 128 -4.56 14.92 7.81
CA ALA A 128 -4.77 13.67 8.54
C ALA A 128 -3.43 13.00 8.88
N HIS A 129 -2.56 12.82 7.89
CA HIS A 129 -1.24 12.23 8.11
C HIS A 129 -0.36 13.08 9.03
N GLN A 130 -0.28 14.39 8.78
CA GLN A 130 0.54 15.28 9.60
C GLN A 130 0.08 15.27 11.06
N THR A 131 -1.23 15.37 11.29
CA THR A 131 -1.77 15.33 12.66
C THR A 131 -1.49 13.99 13.34
N ALA A 132 -1.64 12.88 12.63
CA ALA A 132 -1.33 11.57 13.18
C ALA A 132 0.16 11.46 13.58
N VAL A 133 1.08 11.93 12.73
CA VAL A 133 2.52 11.99 13.03
C VAL A 133 2.80 12.90 14.24
N ASP A 134 2.21 14.11 14.28
CA ASP A 134 2.39 15.08 15.36
C ASP A 134 1.91 14.52 16.72
N CYS A 135 0.86 13.68 16.71
CA CYS A 135 0.31 13.02 17.91
C CYS A 135 0.98 11.69 18.25
N GLY A 136 1.96 11.22 17.47
CA GLY A 136 2.55 9.89 17.63
C GLY A 136 1.57 8.74 17.33
N ALA A 137 0.49 9.00 16.60
CA ALA A 137 -0.46 8.01 16.18
C ALA A 137 0.02 7.24 14.95
N SER A 138 -0.48 6.02 14.77
CA SER A 138 -0.18 5.22 13.58
C SER A 138 -0.86 5.81 12.34
N THR A 139 -0.09 5.93 11.26
CA THR A 139 -0.67 6.34 9.98
C THR A 139 0.04 5.67 8.82
N GLN A 140 -0.72 5.39 7.76
CA GLN A 140 -0.21 4.73 6.55
C GLN A 140 -0.92 5.28 5.32
N ALA A 141 -0.16 5.40 4.21
CA ALA A 141 -0.69 5.97 2.98
C ALA A 141 -0.83 4.90 1.89
N PHE A 142 -1.94 4.97 1.14
CA PHE A 142 -2.10 4.25 -0.13
C PHE A 142 -2.03 5.23 -1.28
N LEU A 143 -1.01 5.07 -2.11
CA LEU A 143 -0.70 6.00 -3.20
C LEU A 143 -1.43 5.58 -4.47
N ALA A 144 -1.95 6.56 -5.21
CA ALA A 144 -2.53 6.34 -6.53
C ALA A 144 -1.49 6.18 -7.65
N GLY A 145 -0.21 6.43 -7.34
CA GLY A 145 0.90 6.32 -8.29
C GLY A 145 2.02 5.45 -7.73
N GLY A 146 3.01 5.12 -8.57
CA GLY A 146 4.14 4.30 -8.16
C GLY A 146 5.03 4.97 -7.10
N LEU A 147 5.84 4.16 -6.40
CA LEU A 147 6.71 4.60 -5.30
C LEU A 147 7.90 5.48 -5.72
N GLY A 148 8.20 5.55 -7.02
CA GLY A 148 9.33 6.33 -7.52
C GLY A 148 9.22 7.83 -7.28
N HIS A 149 8.01 8.36 -7.14
CA HIS A 149 7.77 9.79 -6.93
C HIS A 149 6.56 10.02 -6.06
N ILE A 150 6.78 10.57 -4.87
CA ILE A 150 5.68 11.05 -4.02
C ILE A 150 4.98 12.24 -4.70
N SER A 151 3.67 12.12 -4.87
CA SER A 151 2.83 13.18 -5.44
C SER A 151 1.75 13.60 -4.43
N PRO A 152 1.70 14.88 -4.06
CA PRO A 152 2.53 16.01 -4.51
C PRO A 152 3.93 16.00 -3.88
N LYS A 153 4.94 16.52 -4.59
CA LYS A 153 6.35 16.58 -4.12
C LYS A 153 6.51 17.21 -2.73
N ARG A 154 5.68 18.19 -2.37
CA ARG A 154 5.71 18.82 -1.05
C ARG A 154 5.42 17.86 0.10
N ASN A 155 4.76 16.72 -0.15
CA ASN A 155 4.48 15.70 0.85
C ASN A 155 5.60 14.65 0.96
N THR A 156 6.72 14.82 0.25
CA THR A 156 7.87 13.90 0.35
C THR A 156 8.44 13.84 1.77
N LEU A 157 8.54 14.99 2.45
CA LEU A 157 8.99 15.03 3.85
C LEU A 157 7.99 14.32 4.77
N LEU A 158 6.70 14.55 4.56
CA LEU A 158 5.64 13.88 5.33
C LEU A 158 5.66 12.36 5.11
N ALA A 159 5.89 11.89 3.88
CA ALA A 159 6.05 10.47 3.59
C ALA A 159 7.22 9.86 4.38
N GLN A 160 8.34 10.58 4.50
CA GLN A 160 9.46 10.13 5.32
C GLN A 160 9.11 10.14 6.81
N GLN A 161 8.44 11.17 7.31
CA GLN A 161 7.99 11.24 8.70
C GLN A 161 7.02 10.09 9.06
N ILE A 162 6.17 9.68 8.12
CA ILE A 162 5.29 8.50 8.30
C ILE A 162 6.13 7.24 8.52
N ILE A 163 7.17 7.01 7.72
CA ILE A 163 8.08 5.87 7.90
C ILE A 163 8.80 5.96 9.24
N ASP A 164 9.38 7.12 9.56
CA ASP A 164 10.15 7.35 10.79
C ASP A 164 9.30 7.14 12.06
N SER A 165 7.98 7.37 11.96
CA SER A 165 7.01 7.11 13.04
C SER A 165 6.52 5.65 13.09
N GLY A 166 7.09 4.75 12.30
CA GLY A 166 6.72 3.33 12.27
C GLY A 166 5.51 3.01 11.39
N GLY A 167 5.12 3.93 10.51
CA GLY A 167 4.13 3.72 9.47
C GLY A 167 4.73 3.31 8.12
N GLY A 168 4.01 3.55 7.05
CA GLY A 168 4.47 3.25 5.70
C GLY A 168 3.57 3.83 4.61
N TYR A 169 4.03 3.68 3.37
CA TYR A 169 3.19 3.99 2.22
C TYR A 169 3.30 2.89 1.16
N PHE A 170 2.17 2.61 0.51
CA PHE A 170 1.93 1.44 -0.31
C PHE A 170 1.26 1.81 -1.63
N THR A 171 1.44 0.97 -2.63
CA THR A 171 0.76 1.03 -3.94
C THR A 171 0.67 -0.37 -4.55
N GLU A 172 -0.17 -0.53 -5.56
CA GLU A 172 -0.13 -1.66 -6.49
C GLU A 172 0.97 -1.54 -7.53
#